data_5fd08a56f3e3ee56ccde4cc8aedb2c52
#
_entry.id   5fd08a56f3e3ee56ccde4cc8aedb2c52
#
_cell.length_a   1.000
_cell.length_b   1.000
_cell.length_c   1.000
_cell.angle_alpha   90.00
_cell.angle_beta   90.00
_cell.angle_gamma   90.00
#
_symmetry.space_group_name_H-M   'P 1'
#
loop_
_entity.id
_entity.type
_entity.pdbx_description
1 polymer ?
#
loop_
_entity_poly.entity_id
_entity_poly.type
_entity_poly.pdbx_seq_one_letter_code
_entity_poly.pdbx_strand_id
1 'polypeptide(L)'
;LGVLIGTAIGVLPGIGPIPTVALLLPFTFGLNPAGAMIMLAGIFYGAQYGGSTTAILVNVPGETSSVVTCIDGHEMAKQGRAGTALAIAAIASFFAGTMATIVIAVMSVPLSVLALKFTAVEYFSLLVLGLIAAVALAHGSVAKSLAMVLLGLLLGLVGIDVSSGAARMTFGIAELSDGLDFVPIAMGLFGLGEIIANLERPAERRVVSQKVRDLIPSRADLRA
;
A
#
# COMPACT_ATOMS: atom_id res chain seq x y z
N LEU A 1 10.08 -3.66 19.15
CA LEU A 1 10.95 -4.36 18.20
C LEU A 1 10.23 -4.60 16.88
N GLY A 2 9.01 -5.22 16.88
CA GLY A 2 8.27 -5.54 15.66
C GLY A 2 8.14 -4.35 14.70
N VAL A 3 7.72 -3.19 15.19
CA VAL A 3 7.58 -1.97 14.37
C VAL A 3 8.89 -1.55 13.72
N LEU A 4 9.99 -1.55 14.47
CA LEU A 4 11.30 -1.14 13.93
C LEU A 4 11.78 -2.06 12.82
N ILE A 5 11.71 -3.38 13.04
CA ILE A 5 12.10 -4.38 12.04
C ILE A 5 11.16 -4.32 10.83
N GLY A 6 9.85 -4.23 11.09
CA GLY A 6 8.85 -4.08 10.03
C GLY A 6 9.09 -2.85 9.16
N THR A 7 9.36 -1.69 9.78
CA THR A 7 9.67 -0.46 9.04
C THR A 7 10.95 -0.60 8.21
N ALA A 8 12.00 -1.19 8.78
CA ALA A 8 13.28 -1.37 8.08
C ALA A 8 13.13 -2.26 6.83
N ILE A 9 12.32 -3.32 6.90
CA ILE A 9 12.04 -4.20 5.76
C ILE A 9 11.04 -3.55 4.81
N GLY A 10 10.00 -2.87 5.33
CA GLY A 10 8.97 -2.22 4.53
C GLY A 10 9.47 -1.04 3.69
N VAL A 11 10.62 -0.45 4.04
CA VAL A 11 11.32 0.52 3.18
C VAL A 11 11.86 -0.13 1.90
N LEU A 12 11.99 -1.45 1.85
CA LEU A 12 12.38 -2.14 0.63
C LEU A 12 11.17 -2.22 -0.32
N PRO A 13 11.22 -1.56 -1.50
CA PRO A 13 10.09 -1.55 -2.41
C PRO A 13 9.72 -2.98 -2.81
N GLY A 14 8.44 -3.28 -2.74
CA GLY A 14 7.94 -4.54 -3.23
C GLY A 14 7.81 -5.66 -2.20
N ILE A 15 8.35 -5.54 -1.00
CA ILE A 15 8.19 -6.60 0.00
C ILE A 15 6.82 -6.50 0.70
N GLY A 16 6.30 -5.33 0.94
CA GLY A 16 4.99 -5.14 1.56
C GLY A 16 4.83 -5.77 2.96
N PRO A 17 3.69 -5.55 3.65
CA PRO A 17 3.50 -6.03 5.02
C PRO A 17 3.27 -7.54 5.11
N ILE A 18 2.59 -8.16 4.16
CA ILE A 18 2.24 -9.59 4.23
C ILE A 18 3.50 -10.47 4.10
N PRO A 19 4.34 -10.33 3.06
CA PRO A 19 5.60 -11.06 2.97
C PRO A 19 6.54 -10.77 4.14
N THR A 20 6.57 -9.52 4.65
CA THR A 20 7.38 -9.17 5.82
C THR A 20 6.95 -9.93 7.07
N VAL A 21 5.65 -10.03 7.32
CA VAL A 21 5.10 -10.84 8.42
C VAL A 21 5.46 -12.32 8.24
N ALA A 22 5.28 -12.87 7.04
CA ALA A 22 5.61 -14.27 6.74
C ALA A 22 7.10 -14.57 6.95
N LEU A 23 7.99 -13.69 6.49
CA LEU A 23 9.43 -13.80 6.66
C LEU A 23 9.86 -13.79 8.13
N LEU A 24 9.19 -12.98 8.95
CA LEU A 24 9.54 -12.78 10.35
C LEU A 24 8.73 -13.67 11.31
N LEU A 25 7.74 -14.42 10.82
CA LEU A 25 6.94 -15.32 11.62
C LEU A 25 7.78 -16.31 12.47
N PRO A 26 8.84 -16.93 11.95
CA PRO A 26 9.65 -17.85 12.74
C PRO A 26 10.28 -17.22 13.99
N PHE A 27 10.57 -15.92 13.98
CA PHE A 27 11.13 -15.22 15.14
C PHE A 27 10.13 -15.06 16.30
N THR A 28 8.87 -15.33 16.07
CA THR A 28 7.83 -15.25 17.11
C THR A 28 7.61 -16.57 17.85
N PHE A 29 8.14 -17.70 17.36
CA PHE A 29 7.87 -19.02 17.94
C PHE A 29 8.39 -19.19 19.38
N GLY A 30 9.39 -18.41 19.81
CA GLY A 30 9.88 -18.42 21.19
C GLY A 30 9.11 -17.50 22.15
N LEU A 31 8.10 -16.77 21.67
CA LEU A 31 7.33 -15.83 22.45
C LEU A 31 6.04 -16.48 22.97
N ASN A 32 5.49 -15.90 24.05
CA ASN A 32 4.14 -16.25 24.45
C ASN A 32 3.12 -15.79 23.39
N PRO A 33 1.93 -16.41 23.27
CA PRO A 33 0.98 -16.10 22.20
C PRO A 33 0.61 -14.62 22.08
N ALA A 34 0.41 -13.92 23.19
CA ALA A 34 0.09 -12.49 23.17
C ALA A 34 1.28 -11.64 22.67
N GLY A 35 2.50 -11.98 23.11
CA GLY A 35 3.72 -11.32 22.65
C GLY A 35 3.98 -11.53 21.17
N ALA A 36 3.74 -12.75 20.66
CA ALA A 36 3.84 -13.08 19.24
C ALA A 36 2.85 -12.24 18.41
N MET A 37 1.58 -12.17 18.82
CA MET A 37 0.55 -11.37 18.14
C MET A 37 0.90 -9.87 18.12
N ILE A 38 1.35 -9.33 19.26
CA ILE A 38 1.78 -7.92 19.36
C ILE A 38 2.98 -7.66 18.45
N MET A 39 3.94 -8.59 18.41
CA MET A 39 5.11 -8.46 17.54
C MET A 39 4.72 -8.49 16.06
N LEU A 40 3.87 -9.43 15.65
CA LEU A 40 3.38 -9.56 14.26
C LEU A 40 2.57 -8.33 13.84
N ALA A 41 1.68 -7.83 14.70
CA ALA A 41 0.96 -6.58 14.46
C ALA A 41 1.93 -5.41 14.29
N GLY A 42 2.95 -5.32 15.15
CA GLY A 42 3.99 -4.30 15.05
C GLY A 42 4.79 -4.39 13.75
N ILE A 43 5.14 -5.61 13.31
CA ILE A 43 5.81 -5.84 12.01
C ILE A 43 4.92 -5.37 10.87
N PHE A 44 3.64 -5.72 10.88
CA PHE A 44 2.68 -5.32 9.86
C PHE A 44 2.57 -3.79 9.75
N TYR A 45 2.31 -3.11 10.87
CA TYR A 45 2.23 -1.64 10.89
C TYR A 45 3.54 -0.97 10.48
N GLY A 46 4.67 -1.51 10.94
CA GLY A 46 5.98 -0.99 10.58
C GLY A 46 6.25 -1.11 9.09
N ALA A 47 5.97 -2.26 8.50
CA ALA A 47 6.15 -2.50 7.07
C ALA A 47 5.25 -1.58 6.23
N GLN A 48 4.02 -1.36 6.67
CA GLN A 48 3.07 -0.47 6.01
C GLN A 48 3.57 0.99 6.01
N TYR A 49 4.10 1.46 7.14
CA TYR A 49 4.72 2.78 7.23
C TYR A 49 6.00 2.88 6.38
N GLY A 50 6.81 1.82 6.35
CA GLY A 50 7.99 1.74 5.48
C GLY A 50 7.63 1.89 4.00
N GLY A 51 6.56 1.23 3.55
CA GLY A 51 6.03 1.35 2.18
C GLY A 51 5.57 2.77 1.82
N SER A 52 4.99 3.50 2.77
CA SER A 52 4.64 4.92 2.59
C SER A 52 5.90 5.79 2.47
N THR A 53 6.98 5.45 3.14
CA THR A 53 8.26 6.17 3.03
C THR A 53 8.85 6.06 1.63
N THR A 54 8.84 4.87 1.03
CA THR A 54 9.30 4.67 -0.36
C THR A 54 8.38 5.34 -1.37
N ALA A 55 7.07 5.32 -1.13
CA ALA A 55 6.11 6.04 -1.95
C ALA A 55 6.44 7.55 -2.02
N ILE A 56 6.75 8.16 -0.88
CA ILE A 56 7.10 9.59 -0.80
C ILE A 56 8.46 9.87 -1.46
N LEU A 57 9.49 9.09 -1.13
CA LEU A 57 10.86 9.41 -1.52
C LEU A 57 11.21 8.98 -2.96
N VAL A 58 10.71 7.83 -3.38
CA VAL A 58 11.15 7.16 -4.62
C VAL A 58 10.01 7.01 -5.63
N ASN A 59 8.79 7.41 -5.29
CA ASN A 59 7.58 7.21 -6.12
C ASN A 59 7.29 5.73 -6.43
N VAL A 60 7.67 4.84 -5.55
CA VAL A 60 7.38 3.41 -5.67
C VAL A 60 6.54 2.96 -4.48
N PRO A 61 5.24 2.67 -4.69
CA PRO A 61 4.39 2.22 -3.60
C PRO A 61 4.85 0.85 -3.09
N GLY A 62 5.03 0.71 -1.77
CA GLY A 62 5.37 -0.57 -1.15
C GLY A 62 4.18 -1.53 -1.04
N GLU A 63 2.97 -0.99 -1.14
CA GLU A 63 1.70 -1.71 -1.04
C GLU A 63 0.56 -0.93 -1.71
N THR A 64 -0.62 -1.57 -1.84
CA THR A 64 -1.79 -0.96 -2.52
C THR A 64 -2.26 0.33 -1.87
N SER A 65 -2.22 0.44 -0.55
CA SER A 65 -2.69 1.62 0.18
C SER A 65 -1.75 2.82 0.03
N SER A 66 -0.46 2.58 -0.22
CA SER A 66 0.54 3.63 -0.40
C SER A 66 0.56 4.28 -1.79
N VAL A 67 -0.23 3.78 -2.74
CA VAL A 67 -0.37 4.38 -4.08
C VAL A 67 -0.84 5.83 -4.01
N VAL A 68 -1.81 6.12 -3.14
CA VAL A 68 -2.31 7.49 -2.95
C VAL A 68 -1.21 8.41 -2.41
N THR A 69 -0.35 7.87 -1.56
CA THR A 69 0.81 8.61 -1.01
C THR A 69 1.84 8.96 -2.08
N CYS A 70 1.95 8.18 -3.17
CA CYS A 70 2.79 8.53 -4.31
C CYS A 70 2.30 9.82 -5.00
N ILE A 71 1.00 10.04 -5.08
CA ILE A 71 0.42 11.17 -5.81
C ILE A 71 0.79 12.50 -5.14
N ASP A 72 0.45 12.65 -3.86
CA ASP A 72 0.63 13.91 -3.15
C ASP A 72 1.99 13.97 -2.42
N GLY A 73 2.37 12.87 -1.75
CA GLY A 73 3.58 12.82 -0.93
C GLY A 73 4.87 12.93 -1.76
N HIS A 74 4.93 12.28 -2.91
CA HIS A 74 6.08 12.38 -3.80
C HIS A 74 6.17 13.77 -4.45
N GLU A 75 5.05 14.38 -4.80
CA GLU A 75 5.04 15.74 -5.33
C GLU A 75 5.55 16.76 -4.29
N MET A 76 5.19 16.61 -3.01
CA MET A 76 5.80 17.38 -1.93
C MET A 76 7.31 17.15 -1.82
N ALA A 77 7.77 15.91 -2.02
CA ALA A 77 9.19 15.59 -1.98
C ALA A 77 9.95 16.26 -3.14
N LYS A 78 9.40 16.30 -4.35
CA LYS A 78 9.94 17.03 -5.52
C LYS A 78 10.08 18.53 -5.23
N GLN A 79 9.15 19.11 -4.47
CA GLN A 79 9.19 20.52 -4.04
C GLN A 79 10.20 20.76 -2.90
N GLY A 80 10.99 19.75 -2.49
CA GLY A 80 11.95 19.87 -1.40
C GLY A 80 11.33 19.76 0.01
N ARG A 81 10.08 19.31 0.12
CA ARG A 81 9.33 19.16 1.38
C ARG A 81 9.16 17.70 1.81
N ALA A 82 10.11 16.83 1.45
CA ALA A 82 10.08 15.41 1.76
C ALA A 82 9.99 15.14 3.27
N GLY A 83 10.74 15.90 4.09
CA GLY A 83 10.71 15.77 5.56
C GLY A 83 9.33 16.06 6.15
N THR A 84 8.68 17.14 5.67
CA THR A 84 7.31 17.48 6.07
C THR A 84 6.32 16.40 5.68
N ALA A 85 6.41 15.86 4.46
CA ALA A 85 5.54 14.77 3.99
C ALA A 85 5.69 13.51 4.86
N LEU A 86 6.93 13.10 5.17
CA LEU A 86 7.21 11.97 6.05
C LEU A 86 6.69 12.17 7.47
N ALA A 87 6.86 13.38 8.03
CA ALA A 87 6.37 13.70 9.37
C ALA A 87 4.84 13.68 9.44
N ILE A 88 4.16 14.26 8.44
CA ILE A 88 2.69 14.22 8.35
C ILE A 88 2.21 12.78 8.20
N ALA A 89 2.84 11.98 7.34
CA ALA A 89 2.52 10.56 7.18
C ALA A 89 2.67 9.79 8.50
N ALA A 90 3.74 10.03 9.27
CA ALA A 90 3.94 9.40 10.57
C ALA A 90 2.86 9.78 11.60
N ILE A 91 2.55 11.08 11.71
CA ILE A 91 1.54 11.58 12.63
C ILE A 91 0.15 11.05 12.24
N ALA A 92 -0.21 11.13 10.96
CA ALA A 92 -1.47 10.65 10.44
C ALA A 92 -1.63 9.12 10.66
N SER A 93 -0.57 8.34 10.40
CA SER A 93 -0.54 6.89 10.63
C SER A 93 -0.73 6.55 12.12
N PHE A 94 -0.11 7.31 13.02
CA PHE A 94 -0.30 7.12 14.46
C PHE A 94 -1.75 7.36 14.89
N PHE A 95 -2.35 8.48 14.46
CA PHE A 95 -3.74 8.80 14.78
C PHE A 95 -4.70 7.78 14.15
N ALA A 96 -4.54 7.48 12.87
CA ALA A 96 -5.39 6.53 12.16
C ALA A 96 -5.29 5.13 12.78
N GLY A 97 -4.08 4.65 13.07
CA GLY A 97 -3.86 3.35 13.71
C GLY A 97 -4.46 3.27 15.11
N THR A 98 -4.32 4.33 15.91
CA THR A 98 -4.92 4.40 17.25
C THR A 98 -6.44 4.38 17.17
N MET A 99 -7.05 5.21 16.32
CA MET A 99 -8.49 5.25 16.12
C MET A 99 -9.03 3.92 15.58
N ALA A 100 -8.35 3.34 14.59
CA ALA A 100 -8.72 2.04 14.03
C ALA A 100 -8.67 0.94 15.11
N THR A 101 -7.65 0.93 15.96
CA THR A 101 -7.54 -0.04 17.07
C THR A 101 -8.69 0.10 18.06
N ILE A 102 -9.07 1.33 18.43
CA ILE A 102 -10.21 1.59 19.30
C ILE A 102 -11.52 1.10 18.64
N VAL A 103 -11.73 1.44 17.37
CA VAL A 103 -12.91 1.00 16.62
C VAL A 103 -12.96 -0.53 16.52
N ILE A 104 -11.86 -1.18 16.24
CA ILE A 104 -11.79 -2.65 16.21
C ILE A 104 -12.11 -3.23 17.59
N ALA A 105 -11.52 -2.69 18.65
CA ALA A 105 -11.76 -3.19 20.01
C ALA A 105 -13.25 -3.13 20.41
N VAL A 106 -13.95 -2.05 20.02
CA VAL A 106 -15.37 -1.85 20.37
C VAL A 106 -16.30 -2.55 19.38
N MET A 107 -15.97 -2.53 18.09
CA MET A 107 -16.86 -2.94 17.01
C MET A 107 -16.57 -4.35 16.45
N SER A 108 -15.51 -5.03 16.88
CA SER A 108 -15.11 -6.32 16.28
C SER A 108 -16.22 -7.37 16.35
N VAL A 109 -16.91 -7.50 17.48
CA VAL A 109 -17.99 -8.47 17.64
C VAL A 109 -19.21 -8.12 16.77
N PRO A 110 -19.80 -6.91 16.83
CA PRO A 110 -20.93 -6.58 15.95
C PRO A 110 -20.55 -6.59 14.48
N LEU A 111 -19.35 -6.16 14.11
CA LEU A 111 -18.91 -6.19 12.72
C LEU A 111 -18.71 -7.61 12.18
N SER A 112 -18.19 -8.53 13.00
CA SER A 112 -18.06 -9.93 12.58
C SER A 112 -19.42 -10.60 12.36
N VAL A 113 -20.41 -10.32 13.24
CA VAL A 113 -21.78 -10.81 13.03
C VAL A 113 -22.40 -10.24 11.76
N LEU A 114 -22.15 -8.95 11.47
CA LEU A 114 -22.62 -8.32 10.24
C LEU A 114 -21.92 -8.91 9.02
N ALA A 115 -20.60 -9.09 9.07
CA ALA A 115 -19.81 -9.64 7.97
C ALA A 115 -20.25 -11.07 7.59
N LEU A 116 -20.63 -11.89 8.56
CA LEU A 116 -21.15 -13.24 8.30
C LEU A 116 -22.52 -13.27 7.59
N LYS A 117 -23.22 -12.14 7.54
CA LYS A 117 -24.48 -12.01 6.78
C LYS A 117 -24.23 -11.68 5.30
N PHE A 118 -23.01 -11.28 4.94
CA PHE A 118 -22.65 -10.97 3.57
C PHE A 118 -22.43 -12.27 2.79
N THR A 119 -23.20 -12.45 1.74
CA THR A 119 -23.05 -13.53 0.79
C THR A 119 -22.18 -13.08 -0.41
N ALA A 120 -21.93 -13.98 -1.34
CA ALA A 120 -21.19 -13.65 -2.57
C ALA A 120 -21.86 -12.51 -3.38
N VAL A 121 -23.18 -12.35 -3.27
CA VAL A 121 -23.94 -11.30 -3.98
C VAL A 121 -23.64 -9.91 -3.40
N GLU A 122 -23.62 -9.78 -2.07
CA GLU A 122 -23.31 -8.52 -1.42
C GLU A 122 -21.83 -8.14 -1.65
N TYR A 123 -20.91 -9.11 -1.57
CA TYR A 123 -19.50 -8.87 -1.92
C TYR A 123 -19.34 -8.39 -3.36
N PHE A 124 -20.01 -9.04 -4.33
CA PHE A 124 -20.00 -8.60 -5.73
C PHE A 124 -20.50 -7.15 -5.85
N SER A 125 -21.62 -6.83 -5.20
CA SER A 125 -22.21 -5.48 -5.23
C SER A 125 -21.25 -4.42 -4.66
N LEU A 126 -20.55 -4.73 -3.56
CA LEU A 126 -19.54 -3.86 -2.98
C LEU A 126 -18.32 -3.66 -3.88
N LEU A 127 -17.86 -4.72 -4.55
CA LEU A 127 -16.77 -4.62 -5.51
C LEU A 127 -17.15 -3.74 -6.70
N VAL A 128 -18.35 -3.91 -7.25
CA VAL A 128 -18.87 -3.06 -8.35
C VAL A 128 -18.96 -1.62 -7.88
N LEU A 129 -19.49 -1.35 -6.69
CA LEU A 129 -19.52 -0.01 -6.10
C LEU A 129 -18.13 0.61 -5.99
N GLY A 130 -17.14 -0.17 -5.53
CA GLY A 130 -15.74 0.25 -5.44
C GLY A 130 -15.14 0.62 -6.81
N LEU A 131 -15.44 -0.18 -7.84
CA LEU A 131 -14.99 0.11 -9.21
C LEU A 131 -15.65 1.37 -9.79
N ILE A 132 -16.93 1.57 -9.53
CA ILE A 132 -17.65 2.79 -9.94
C ILE A 132 -17.04 4.01 -9.23
N ALA A 133 -16.81 3.90 -7.94
CA ALA A 133 -16.18 4.97 -7.17
C ALA A 133 -14.76 5.29 -7.69
N ALA A 134 -13.97 4.28 -8.05
CA ALA A 134 -12.64 4.47 -8.64
C ALA A 134 -12.70 5.24 -9.96
N VAL A 135 -13.66 4.91 -10.84
CA VAL A 135 -13.89 5.65 -12.09
C VAL A 135 -14.36 7.08 -11.84
N ALA A 136 -15.25 7.28 -10.85
CA ALA A 136 -15.78 8.59 -10.51
C ALA A 136 -14.72 9.53 -9.91
N LEU A 137 -13.78 8.98 -9.14
CA LEU A 137 -12.66 9.74 -8.53
C LEU A 137 -11.49 9.97 -9.49
N ALA A 138 -11.44 9.25 -10.60
CA ALA A 138 -10.34 9.37 -11.55
C ALA A 138 -10.37 10.72 -12.28
N HIS A 139 -9.20 11.35 -12.38
CA HIS A 139 -9.05 12.60 -13.13
C HIS A 139 -8.87 12.30 -14.62
N GLY A 140 -9.63 12.96 -15.49
CA GLY A 140 -9.49 12.86 -16.93
C GLY A 140 -10.73 12.28 -17.63
N SER A 141 -10.52 11.54 -18.71
CA SER A 141 -11.60 10.96 -19.52
C SER A 141 -12.17 9.70 -18.87
N VAL A 142 -13.48 9.66 -18.65
CA VAL A 142 -14.20 8.49 -18.12
C VAL A 142 -13.90 7.22 -18.94
N ALA A 143 -13.78 7.36 -20.27
CA ALA A 143 -13.46 6.24 -21.15
C ALA A 143 -12.07 5.65 -20.84
N LYS A 144 -11.07 6.50 -20.59
CA LYS A 144 -9.73 6.04 -20.19
C LYS A 144 -9.76 5.37 -18.81
N SER A 145 -10.47 5.94 -17.85
CA SER A 145 -10.61 5.36 -16.51
C SER A 145 -11.28 4.00 -16.57
N LEU A 146 -12.35 3.86 -17.36
CA LEU A 146 -13.03 2.59 -17.55
C LEU A 146 -12.12 1.56 -18.25
N ALA A 147 -11.36 1.97 -19.27
CA ALA A 147 -10.40 1.09 -19.93
C ALA A 147 -9.32 0.58 -18.96
N MET A 148 -8.82 1.45 -18.07
CA MET A 148 -7.83 1.05 -17.05
C MET A 148 -8.43 0.11 -16.00
N VAL A 149 -9.68 0.32 -15.59
CA VAL A 149 -10.39 -0.61 -14.69
C VAL A 149 -10.56 -1.98 -15.35
N LEU A 150 -10.97 -2.02 -16.62
CA LEU A 150 -11.08 -3.27 -17.36
C LEU A 150 -9.73 -3.98 -17.52
N LEU A 151 -8.66 -3.23 -17.81
CA LEU A 151 -7.32 -3.78 -17.87
C LEU A 151 -6.90 -4.38 -16.53
N GLY A 152 -7.13 -3.66 -15.41
CA GLY A 152 -6.86 -4.17 -14.06
C GLY A 152 -7.63 -5.45 -13.74
N LEU A 153 -8.91 -5.50 -14.13
CA LEU A 153 -9.73 -6.72 -13.99
C LEU A 153 -9.18 -7.88 -14.81
N LEU A 154 -8.75 -7.65 -16.06
CA LEU A 154 -8.13 -8.68 -16.90
C LEU A 154 -6.82 -9.21 -16.29
N LEU A 155 -5.98 -8.33 -15.77
CA LEU A 155 -4.76 -8.74 -15.06
C LEU A 155 -5.07 -9.53 -13.80
N GLY A 156 -6.10 -9.15 -13.05
CA GLY A 156 -6.57 -9.87 -11.86
C GLY A 156 -7.24 -11.23 -12.14
N LEU A 157 -7.58 -11.54 -13.40
CA LEU A 157 -8.11 -12.84 -13.78
C LEU A 157 -7.02 -13.90 -13.97
N VAL A 158 -5.76 -13.50 -14.07
CA VAL A 158 -4.64 -14.45 -14.21
C VAL A 158 -4.44 -15.20 -12.90
N GLY A 159 -4.32 -16.52 -12.96
CA GLY A 159 -4.08 -17.35 -11.79
C GLY A 159 -5.09 -18.49 -11.64
N ILE A 160 -5.10 -19.10 -10.46
CA ILE A 160 -6.04 -20.18 -10.12
C ILE A 160 -7.28 -19.57 -9.47
N ASP A 161 -8.45 -19.91 -9.98
CA ASP A 161 -9.71 -19.53 -9.36
C ASP A 161 -9.89 -20.16 -7.99
N VAL A 162 -10.00 -19.35 -6.96
CA VAL A 162 -10.12 -19.79 -5.56
C VAL A 162 -11.37 -20.66 -5.32
N SER A 163 -12.44 -20.45 -6.10
CA SER A 163 -13.70 -21.18 -5.92
C SER A 163 -13.74 -22.52 -6.67
N SER A 164 -13.21 -22.57 -7.88
CA SER A 164 -13.27 -23.75 -8.75
C SER A 164 -11.96 -24.52 -8.87
N GLY A 165 -10.83 -23.93 -8.45
CA GLY A 165 -9.50 -24.49 -8.65
C GLY A 165 -9.03 -24.47 -10.12
N ALA A 166 -9.79 -23.86 -11.03
CA ALA A 166 -9.45 -23.81 -12.44
C ALA A 166 -8.36 -22.78 -12.72
N ALA A 167 -7.33 -23.17 -13.47
CA ALA A 167 -6.32 -22.25 -13.94
C ALA A 167 -6.88 -21.34 -15.05
N ARG A 168 -6.72 -20.03 -14.89
CA ARG A 168 -7.15 -18.99 -15.82
C ARG A 168 -5.96 -18.21 -16.35
N MET A 169 -5.78 -18.16 -17.65
CA MET A 169 -4.72 -17.39 -18.33
C MET A 169 -3.29 -17.66 -17.82
N THR A 170 -3.04 -18.86 -17.30
CA THR A 170 -1.72 -19.27 -16.81
C THR A 170 -0.80 -19.79 -17.92
N PHE A 171 -1.36 -20.13 -19.08
CA PHE A 171 -0.63 -20.66 -20.26
C PHE A 171 0.32 -21.83 -19.94
N GLY A 172 0.09 -22.56 -18.86
CA GLY A 172 0.94 -23.64 -18.39
C GLY A 172 2.23 -23.20 -17.69
N ILE A 173 2.35 -21.92 -17.37
CA ILE A 173 3.47 -21.32 -16.64
C ILE A 173 3.15 -21.40 -15.14
N ALA A 174 3.99 -22.12 -14.37
CA ALA A 174 3.74 -22.36 -12.95
C ALA A 174 3.70 -21.05 -12.12
N GLU A 175 4.54 -20.09 -12.45
CA GLU A 175 4.64 -18.80 -11.79
C GLU A 175 3.35 -17.95 -11.93
N LEU A 176 2.60 -18.15 -13.02
CA LEU A 176 1.31 -17.49 -13.22
C LEU A 176 0.15 -18.17 -12.48
N SER A 177 0.38 -19.32 -11.87
CA SER A 177 -0.66 -20.00 -11.08
C SER A 177 -1.04 -19.24 -9.81
N ASP A 178 -0.09 -18.52 -9.22
CA ASP A 178 -0.31 -17.65 -8.06
C ASP A 178 -0.93 -16.29 -8.43
N GLY A 179 -1.12 -16.04 -9.74
CA GLY A 179 -1.63 -14.78 -10.26
C GLY A 179 -0.52 -13.74 -10.51
N LEU A 180 -0.96 -12.55 -10.94
CA LEU A 180 -0.09 -11.40 -11.06
C LEU A 180 -0.17 -10.58 -9.77
N ASP A 181 0.90 -10.59 -8.99
CA ASP A 181 0.96 -9.80 -7.77
C ASP A 181 0.91 -8.30 -8.10
N PHE A 182 0.27 -7.53 -7.22
CA PHE A 182 0.17 -6.08 -7.33
C PHE A 182 1.56 -5.41 -7.38
N VAL A 183 2.49 -5.91 -6.61
CA VAL A 183 3.80 -5.27 -6.41
C VAL A 183 4.62 -5.15 -7.71
N PRO A 184 4.87 -6.22 -8.49
CA PRO A 184 5.56 -6.10 -9.77
C PRO A 184 4.86 -5.15 -10.75
N ILE A 185 3.53 -5.15 -10.76
CA ILE A 185 2.74 -4.25 -11.63
C ILE A 185 2.95 -2.80 -11.20
N ALA A 186 2.85 -2.51 -9.90
CA ALA A 186 3.05 -1.17 -9.37
C ALA A 186 4.50 -0.68 -9.57
N MET A 187 5.50 -1.52 -9.35
CA MET A 187 6.90 -1.18 -9.63
C MET A 187 7.13 -0.89 -11.12
N GLY A 188 6.51 -1.67 -12.01
CA GLY A 188 6.57 -1.43 -13.45
C GLY A 188 5.92 -0.11 -13.84
N LEU A 189 4.71 0.17 -13.36
CA LEU A 189 3.97 1.38 -13.73
C LEU A 189 4.57 2.65 -13.13
N PHE A 190 4.89 2.64 -11.84
CA PHE A 190 5.39 3.83 -11.15
C PHE A 190 6.93 3.94 -11.28
N GLY A 191 7.68 2.87 -10.98
CA GLY A 191 9.14 2.90 -10.98
C GLY A 191 9.72 3.05 -12.39
N LEU A 192 9.38 2.14 -13.31
CA LEU A 192 9.87 2.21 -14.69
C LEU A 192 9.27 3.42 -15.43
N GLY A 193 8.01 3.75 -15.17
CA GLY A 193 7.38 4.95 -15.74
C GLY A 193 8.14 6.22 -15.38
N GLU A 194 8.53 6.39 -14.12
CA GLU A 194 9.31 7.53 -13.65
C GLU A 194 10.73 7.54 -14.25
N ILE A 195 11.38 6.37 -14.35
CA ILE A 195 12.71 6.25 -15.00
C ILE A 195 12.62 6.69 -16.47
N ILE A 196 11.64 6.22 -17.22
CA ILE A 196 11.47 6.56 -18.65
C ILE A 196 11.17 8.06 -18.79
N ALA A 197 10.28 8.61 -17.96
CA ALA A 197 9.97 10.04 -17.98
C ALA A 197 11.18 10.92 -17.64
N ASN A 198 12.06 10.45 -16.77
CA ASN A 198 13.28 11.19 -16.41
C ASN A 198 14.43 11.02 -17.40
N LEU A 199 14.42 9.96 -18.23
CA LEU A 199 15.42 9.83 -19.32
C LEU A 199 15.24 10.90 -20.41
N GLU A 200 14.02 11.38 -20.63
CA GLU A 200 13.73 12.45 -21.59
C GLU A 200 14.08 13.86 -21.07
N ARG A 201 14.23 14.00 -19.76
CA ARG A 201 14.56 15.28 -19.12
C ARG A 201 15.94 15.18 -18.48
N PRO A 202 16.94 16.01 -18.90
CA PRO A 202 18.20 16.11 -18.17
C PRO A 202 17.89 16.62 -16.76
N ALA A 203 17.74 15.71 -15.82
CA ALA A 203 17.42 16.05 -14.45
C ALA A 203 18.61 16.77 -13.83
N GLU A 204 18.41 17.98 -13.36
CA GLU A 204 19.26 18.52 -12.30
C GLU A 204 19.17 17.56 -11.11
N ARG A 205 20.21 16.75 -10.92
CA ARG A 205 20.35 15.86 -9.76
C ARG A 205 20.48 16.72 -8.51
N ARG A 206 19.37 17.26 -8.02
CA ARG A 206 19.32 17.90 -6.71
C ARG A 206 19.29 16.78 -5.67
N VAL A 207 20.43 16.55 -5.06
CA VAL A 207 20.47 15.78 -3.82
C VAL A 207 19.67 16.59 -2.79
N VAL A 208 18.50 16.10 -2.41
CA VAL A 208 17.66 16.73 -1.38
C VAL A 208 18.35 16.50 -0.02
N SER A 209 19.28 17.41 0.33
CA SER A 209 19.84 17.41 1.67
C SER A 209 18.90 18.22 2.57
N GLN A 210 18.07 17.55 3.35
CA GLN A 210 17.25 18.19 4.37
C GLN A 210 17.92 18.09 5.75
N LYS A 211 17.88 19.19 6.50
CA LYS A 211 18.31 19.19 7.90
C LYS A 211 17.21 18.51 8.73
N VAL A 212 17.61 17.77 9.78
CA VAL A 212 16.67 17.11 10.70
C VAL A 212 15.63 18.08 11.29
N ARG A 213 15.95 19.37 11.36
CA ARG A 213 15.04 20.42 11.84
C ARG A 213 13.85 20.63 10.88
N ASP A 214 14.01 20.36 9.60
CA ASP A 214 12.96 20.54 8.58
C ASP A 214 11.96 19.37 8.54
N LEU A 215 12.16 18.35 9.40
CA LEU A 215 11.23 17.26 9.62
C LEU A 215 10.03 17.65 10.49
N ILE A 216 10.13 18.76 11.25
CA ILE A 216 9.03 19.20 12.11
C ILE A 216 8.08 20.04 11.28
N PRO A 217 6.82 19.59 11.04
CA PRO A 217 5.85 20.35 10.27
C PRO A 217 5.56 21.69 10.96
N SER A 218 5.53 22.76 10.21
CA SER A 218 5.16 24.08 10.70
C SER A 218 3.65 24.15 10.96
N ARG A 219 3.20 25.13 11.73
CA ARG A 219 1.76 25.36 11.95
C ARG A 219 1.00 25.65 10.66
N ALA A 220 1.66 26.14 9.63
CA ALA A 220 1.08 26.36 8.32
C ALA A 220 0.88 25.02 7.56
N ASP A 221 1.83 24.08 7.68
CA ASP A 221 1.74 22.76 7.08
C ASP A 221 0.63 21.88 7.68
N LEU A 222 0.25 22.14 8.94
CA LEU A 222 -0.86 21.43 9.62
C LEU A 222 -2.24 22.01 9.29
N ARG A 223 -2.31 23.19 8.63
CA ARG A 223 -3.55 23.85 8.26
C ARG A 223 -3.88 23.77 6.76
N ALA A 224 -2.93 23.34 5.96
CA ALA A 224 -3.08 23.12 4.53
C ALA A 224 -3.54 21.70 4.24
#